data_de1b87224578c12f21efefa32f0dfbce
#
_entry.id   de1b87224578c12f21efefa32f0dfbce
#
_cell.length_a   1.000
_cell.length_b   1.000
_cell.length_c   1.000
_cell.angle_alpha   90.00
_cell.angle_beta   90.00
_cell.angle_gamma   90.00
#
_symmetry.space_group_name_H-M   'P 1'
#
loop_
_entity.id
_entity.type
_entity.pdbx_description
1 polymer ?
#
loop_
_entity_poly.entity_id
_entity_poly.type
_entity_poly.pdbx_seq_one_letter_code
_entity_poly.pdbx_strand_id
1 'polypeptide(L)'
;MRELNRIFSKILCHIFIFLLSGTVYYGMEILFKKSHTSHWSMFLLAGFAGLFFIDGLNDMFSYDMDYLLQILICTIAITAGEYVVGITLNQNYTIWDYRNMPFNICGQVCLPFCFIWMFLSAIFIPFLDWVEWAIFDHKQSEKPYYKIFGKTVFTFK
;
A
#
# COMPACT_ATOMS: atom_id res chain seq x y z
N MET A 1 0.04 -29.05 14.67
CA MET A 1 -0.75 -28.87 13.44
C MET A 1 -1.44 -27.51 13.34
N ARG A 2 -2.19 -27.03 14.36
CA ARG A 2 -2.89 -25.73 14.28
C ARG A 2 -1.95 -24.54 14.11
N GLU A 3 -0.84 -24.48 14.83
CA GLU A 3 0.16 -23.39 14.69
C GLU A 3 0.83 -23.40 13.32
N LEU A 4 1.17 -24.55 12.79
CA LEU A 4 1.78 -24.69 11.46
C LEU A 4 0.83 -24.17 10.36
N ASN A 5 -0.46 -24.52 10.47
CA ASN A 5 -1.48 -24.02 9.54
C ASN A 5 -1.63 -22.49 9.64
N ARG A 6 -1.55 -21.90 10.83
CA ARG A 6 -1.61 -20.45 11.04
C ARG A 6 -0.40 -19.72 10.41
N ILE A 7 0.80 -20.26 10.60
CA ILE A 7 2.02 -19.71 9.98
C ILE A 7 1.91 -19.78 8.45
N PHE A 8 1.48 -20.93 7.92
CA PHE A 8 1.31 -21.11 6.48
C PHE A 8 0.26 -20.16 5.89
N SER A 9 -0.86 -19.97 6.58
CA SER A 9 -1.90 -19.00 6.18
C SER A 9 -1.37 -17.57 6.13
N LYS A 10 -0.58 -17.14 7.12
CA LYS A 10 0.05 -15.82 7.14
C LYS A 10 1.02 -15.63 5.97
N ILE A 11 1.87 -16.62 5.69
CA ILE A 11 2.80 -16.55 4.56
C ILE A 11 2.03 -16.41 3.24
N LEU A 12 0.97 -17.22 3.05
CA LEU A 12 0.12 -17.10 1.87
C LEU A 12 -0.56 -15.75 1.76
N CYS A 13 -1.02 -15.17 2.88
CA CYS A 13 -1.60 -13.84 2.92
C CYS A 13 -0.60 -12.78 2.42
N HIS A 14 0.60 -12.75 2.98
CA HIS A 14 1.63 -11.80 2.56
C HIS A 14 2.03 -11.96 1.08
N ILE A 15 2.14 -13.20 0.58
CA ILE A 15 2.39 -13.45 -0.85
C ILE A 15 1.22 -12.91 -1.69
N PHE A 16 -0.02 -13.15 -1.27
CA PHE A 16 -1.20 -12.66 -1.95
C PHE A 16 -1.24 -11.13 -1.99
N ILE A 17 -0.99 -10.45 -0.86
CA ILE A 17 -0.96 -8.99 -0.76
C ILE A 17 0.12 -8.40 -1.67
N PHE A 18 1.32 -8.96 -1.67
CA PHE A 18 2.41 -8.54 -2.55
C PHE A 18 2.01 -8.65 -4.04
N LEU A 19 1.51 -9.80 -4.45
CA LEU A 19 1.11 -10.04 -5.84
C LEU A 19 -0.07 -9.15 -6.25
N LEU A 20 -1.04 -9.00 -5.39
CA LEU A 20 -2.22 -8.16 -5.64
C LEU A 20 -1.84 -6.70 -5.81
N SER A 21 -1.11 -6.13 -4.86
CA SER A 21 -0.69 -4.72 -4.89
C SER A 21 0.18 -4.43 -6.10
N GLY A 22 1.15 -5.30 -6.39
CA GLY A 22 1.99 -5.19 -7.58
C GLY A 22 1.18 -5.26 -8.88
N THR A 23 0.26 -6.22 -8.99
CA THR A 23 -0.56 -6.42 -10.20
C THR A 23 -1.51 -5.25 -10.43
N VAL A 24 -2.19 -4.77 -9.38
CA VAL A 24 -3.12 -3.65 -9.47
C VAL A 24 -2.40 -2.39 -9.94
N TYR A 25 -1.29 -2.03 -9.28
CA TYR A 25 -0.55 -0.84 -9.65
C TYR A 25 0.05 -0.92 -11.05
N TYR A 26 0.69 -2.04 -11.37
CA TYR A 26 1.28 -2.28 -12.70
C TYR A 26 0.23 -2.22 -13.81
N GLY A 27 -0.94 -2.81 -13.56
CA GLY A 27 -2.09 -2.74 -14.46
C GLY A 27 -2.60 -1.32 -14.64
N MET A 28 -2.70 -0.54 -13.56
CA MET A 28 -3.08 0.88 -13.64
C MET A 28 -2.08 1.68 -14.48
N GLU A 29 -0.79 1.49 -14.28
CA GLU A 29 0.23 2.17 -15.11
C GLU A 29 0.07 1.86 -16.60
N ILE A 30 -0.16 0.60 -16.97
CA ILE A 30 -0.38 0.21 -18.36
C ILE A 30 -1.64 0.87 -18.93
N LEU A 31 -2.71 0.95 -18.14
CA LEU A 31 -3.98 1.52 -18.61
C LEU A 31 -3.94 3.05 -18.75
N PHE A 32 -3.28 3.74 -17.82
CA PHE A 32 -3.33 5.21 -17.74
C PHE A 32 -2.11 5.90 -18.36
N LYS A 33 -0.99 5.21 -18.52
CA LYS A 33 0.19 5.76 -19.16
C LYS A 33 0.02 5.80 -20.69
N LYS A 34 0.31 6.93 -21.30
CA LYS A 34 0.17 7.09 -22.76
C LYS A 34 0.98 6.07 -23.57
N SER A 35 2.09 5.57 -23.03
CA SER A 35 2.92 4.55 -23.66
C SER A 35 2.34 3.14 -23.57
N HIS A 36 1.32 2.92 -22.74
CA HIS A 36 0.78 1.59 -22.40
C HIS A 36 1.86 0.57 -22.02
N THR A 37 2.95 1.04 -21.45
CA THR A 37 4.07 0.21 -20.97
C THR A 37 4.49 0.65 -19.58
N SER A 38 4.92 -0.29 -18.77
CA SER A 38 5.50 -0.02 -17.46
C SER A 38 6.77 -0.85 -17.27
N HIS A 39 7.69 -0.36 -16.45
CA HIS A 39 8.87 -1.13 -16.10
C HIS A 39 8.52 -2.17 -15.05
N TRP A 40 9.01 -3.40 -15.18
CA TRP A 40 8.70 -4.51 -14.27
C TRP A 40 9.03 -4.20 -12.79
N SER A 41 10.01 -3.31 -12.55
CA SER A 41 10.33 -2.87 -11.18
C SER A 41 9.18 -2.15 -10.49
N MET A 42 8.24 -1.57 -11.24
CA MET A 42 7.05 -0.93 -10.66
C MET A 42 6.10 -1.94 -10.03
N PHE A 43 6.03 -3.15 -10.60
CA PHE A 43 5.32 -4.26 -9.96
C PHE A 43 5.95 -4.62 -8.61
N LEU A 44 7.28 -4.73 -8.54
CA LEU A 44 7.98 -5.03 -7.29
C LEU A 44 7.84 -3.91 -6.27
N LEU A 45 8.03 -2.67 -6.71
CA LEU A 45 7.93 -1.49 -5.84
C LEU A 45 6.54 -1.41 -5.20
N ALA A 46 5.49 -1.53 -6.01
CA ALA A 46 4.12 -1.49 -5.52
C ALA A 46 3.75 -2.73 -4.67
N GLY A 47 4.26 -3.90 -5.03
CA GLY A 47 4.11 -5.11 -4.22
C GLY A 47 4.71 -4.95 -2.83
N PHE A 48 5.94 -4.43 -2.74
CA PHE A 48 6.57 -4.13 -1.45
C PHE A 48 5.89 -2.96 -0.72
N ALA A 49 5.42 -1.94 -1.42
CA ALA A 49 4.68 -0.84 -0.81
C ALA A 49 3.38 -1.34 -0.17
N GLY A 50 2.62 -2.18 -0.86
CA GLY A 50 1.42 -2.81 -0.32
C GLY A 50 1.72 -3.67 0.90
N LEU A 51 2.71 -4.56 0.80
CA LEU A 51 3.06 -5.50 1.86
C LEU A 51 3.64 -4.83 3.11
N PHE A 52 4.57 -3.88 2.96
CA PHE A 52 5.28 -3.31 4.12
C PHE A 52 4.68 -2.01 4.63
N PHE A 53 4.16 -1.15 3.75
CA PHE A 53 3.72 0.20 4.13
C PHE A 53 2.20 0.33 4.26
N ILE A 54 1.41 -0.48 3.56
CA ILE A 54 -0.04 -0.46 3.74
C ILE A 54 -0.46 -1.54 4.74
N ASP A 55 -0.08 -2.78 4.51
CA ASP A 55 -0.43 -3.92 5.36
C ASP A 55 0.43 -3.97 6.64
N GLY A 56 1.72 -4.26 6.51
CA GLY A 56 2.61 -4.50 7.65
C GLY A 56 2.78 -3.31 8.60
N LEU A 57 2.76 -2.05 8.11
CA LEU A 57 2.80 -0.87 8.97
C LEU A 57 1.44 -0.66 9.65
N ASN A 58 0.34 -0.91 8.92
CA ASN A 58 -1.01 -0.77 9.46
C ASN A 58 -1.31 -1.82 10.54
N ASP A 59 -0.82 -3.04 10.39
CA ASP A 59 -0.94 -4.11 11.39
C ASP A 59 -0.30 -3.76 12.74
N MET A 60 0.60 -2.77 12.77
CA MET A 60 1.19 -2.26 14.01
C MET A 60 0.25 -1.31 14.77
N PHE A 61 -0.83 -0.86 14.13
CA PHE A 61 -1.76 0.08 14.73
C PHE A 61 -2.98 -0.65 15.30
N SER A 62 -3.53 -0.07 16.37
CA SER A 62 -4.84 -0.49 16.87
C SER A 62 -5.94 0.06 15.97
N TYR A 63 -7.03 -0.68 15.77
CA TYR A 63 -8.24 -0.17 15.12
C TYR A 63 -8.86 1.05 15.83
N ASP A 64 -8.47 1.31 17.08
CA ASP A 64 -8.85 2.54 17.79
C ASP A 64 -8.11 3.80 17.32
N MET A 65 -7.01 3.62 16.58
CA MET A 65 -6.28 4.74 15.99
C MET A 65 -7.13 5.44 14.93
N ASP A 66 -7.04 6.78 14.89
CA ASP A 66 -7.77 7.57 13.89
C ASP A 66 -7.37 7.15 12.47
N TYR A 67 -8.37 6.84 11.66
CA TYR A 67 -8.18 6.31 10.31
C TYR A 67 -7.46 7.30 9.38
N LEU A 68 -7.73 8.59 9.54
CA LEU A 68 -7.00 9.61 8.74
C LEU A 68 -5.51 9.64 9.11
N LEU A 69 -5.19 9.38 10.36
CA LEU A 69 -3.80 9.29 10.81
C LEU A 69 -3.11 8.03 10.26
N GLN A 70 -3.80 6.88 10.23
CA GLN A 70 -3.29 5.66 9.57
C GLN A 70 -2.97 5.92 8.09
N ILE A 71 -3.91 6.52 7.35
CA ILE A 71 -3.71 6.91 5.94
C ILE A 71 -2.50 7.83 5.78
N LEU A 72 -2.39 8.85 6.62
CA LEU A 72 -1.29 9.81 6.56
C LEU A 72 0.06 9.15 6.78
N ILE A 73 0.18 8.30 7.80
CA ILE A 73 1.43 7.59 8.12
C ILE A 73 1.82 6.65 6.98
N CYS A 74 0.88 5.86 6.44
CA CYS A 74 1.14 4.99 5.29
C CYS A 74 1.58 5.80 4.06
N THR A 75 0.91 6.92 3.78
CA THR A 75 1.28 7.82 2.67
C THR A 75 2.70 8.34 2.81
N ILE A 76 3.07 8.81 4.00
CA ILE A 76 4.44 9.30 4.27
C ILE A 76 5.46 8.17 4.10
N ALA A 77 5.17 6.98 4.60
CA ALA A 77 6.06 5.83 4.51
C ALA A 77 6.27 5.40 3.04
N ILE A 78 5.20 5.33 2.24
CA ILE A 78 5.28 5.00 0.80
C ILE A 78 6.09 6.07 0.07
N THR A 79 5.80 7.35 0.30
CA THR A 79 6.51 8.46 -0.36
C THR A 79 8.00 8.47 0.00
N ALA A 80 8.34 8.19 1.27
CA ALA A 80 9.72 8.06 1.69
C ALA A 80 10.41 6.86 1.03
N GLY A 81 9.73 5.72 0.95
CA GLY A 81 10.21 4.53 0.25
C GLY A 81 10.44 4.79 -1.24
N GLU A 82 9.47 5.44 -1.92
CA GLU A 82 9.61 5.85 -3.33
C GLU A 82 10.81 6.78 -3.53
N TYR A 83 11.00 7.75 -2.63
CA TYR A 83 12.16 8.63 -2.69
C TYR A 83 13.48 7.87 -2.55
N VAL A 84 13.61 6.97 -1.55
CA VAL A 84 14.83 6.17 -1.34
C VAL A 84 15.11 5.28 -2.55
N VAL A 85 14.11 4.60 -3.09
CA VAL A 85 14.26 3.80 -4.32
C VAL A 85 14.63 4.70 -5.50
N GLY A 86 14.04 5.89 -5.60
CA GLY A 86 14.32 6.85 -6.65
C GLY A 86 15.76 7.29 -6.67
N ILE A 87 16.31 7.72 -5.55
CA ILE A 87 17.72 8.18 -5.48
C ILE A 87 18.75 7.06 -5.57
N THR A 88 18.34 5.80 -5.38
CA THR A 88 19.24 4.63 -5.46
C THR A 88 19.17 3.91 -6.80
N LEU A 89 17.98 3.64 -7.31
CA LEU A 89 17.76 2.79 -8.48
C LEU A 89 17.28 3.56 -9.72
N ASN A 90 16.78 4.79 -9.55
CA ASN A 90 16.23 5.60 -10.65
C ASN A 90 17.03 6.90 -10.89
N GLN A 91 18.34 6.90 -10.65
CA GLN A 91 19.21 8.08 -10.80
C GLN A 91 19.16 8.68 -12.22
N ASN A 92 18.96 7.84 -13.22
CA ASN A 92 18.87 8.24 -14.63
C ASN A 92 17.44 8.56 -15.10
N TYR A 93 16.44 8.55 -14.19
CA TYR A 93 15.03 8.83 -14.49
C TYR A 93 14.44 7.92 -15.59
N THR A 94 14.94 6.68 -15.70
CA THR A 94 14.49 5.73 -16.73
C THR A 94 13.25 4.96 -16.34
N ILE A 95 12.94 4.88 -15.03
CA ILE A 95 11.79 4.17 -14.51
C ILE A 95 10.61 5.14 -14.37
N TRP A 96 10.82 6.28 -13.68
CA TRP A 96 9.90 7.42 -13.64
C TRP A 96 10.67 8.74 -13.60
N ASP A 97 10.01 9.84 -13.97
CA ASP A 97 10.58 11.18 -14.00
C ASP A 97 9.54 12.22 -13.60
N TYR A 98 9.69 12.77 -12.40
CA TYR A 98 8.79 13.81 -11.88
C TYR A 98 9.40 15.22 -11.94
N ARG A 99 10.54 15.44 -12.64
CA ARG A 99 11.21 16.75 -12.71
C ARG A 99 10.32 17.88 -13.20
N ASN A 100 9.35 17.57 -14.06
CA ASN A 100 8.37 18.52 -14.59
C ASN A 100 7.07 18.57 -13.78
N MET A 101 6.97 17.83 -12.67
CA MET A 101 5.79 17.82 -11.84
C MET A 101 5.87 18.87 -10.71
N PRO A 102 4.75 19.49 -10.30
CA PRO A 102 4.75 20.49 -9.25
C PRO A 102 5.19 19.89 -7.90
N PHE A 103 5.95 20.68 -7.14
CA PHE A 103 6.45 20.32 -5.81
C PHE A 103 7.19 18.98 -5.80
N ASN A 104 8.01 18.72 -6.84
CA ASN A 104 8.85 17.54 -6.84
C ASN A 104 10.09 17.74 -5.95
N ILE A 105 10.56 16.64 -5.39
CA ILE A 105 11.83 16.56 -4.66
C ILE A 105 12.78 15.70 -5.48
N CYS A 106 13.83 16.32 -6.01
CA CYS A 106 14.85 15.68 -6.88
C CYS A 106 14.24 14.89 -8.06
N GLY A 107 13.04 15.24 -8.54
CA GLY A 107 12.35 14.52 -9.60
C GLY A 107 11.97 13.08 -9.27
N GLN A 108 12.12 12.65 -8.01
CA GLN A 108 11.87 11.27 -7.57
C GLN A 108 10.51 11.10 -6.89
N VAL A 109 10.02 12.12 -6.21
CA VAL A 109 8.66 12.18 -5.63
C VAL A 109 8.04 13.54 -5.94
N CYS A 110 6.71 13.63 -5.95
CA CYS A 110 6.03 14.90 -6.17
C CYS A 110 4.64 14.91 -5.48
N LEU A 111 4.15 16.10 -5.17
CA LEU A 111 2.90 16.29 -4.45
C LEU A 111 1.68 15.60 -5.09
N PRO A 112 1.46 15.63 -6.42
CA PRO A 112 0.36 14.92 -7.04
C PRO A 112 0.37 13.41 -6.77
N PHE A 113 1.54 12.77 -6.78
CA PHE A 113 1.65 11.35 -6.46
C PHE A 113 1.47 11.06 -4.98
N CYS A 114 1.85 11.97 -4.07
CA CYS A 114 1.50 11.84 -2.65
C CYS A 114 -0.02 11.77 -2.44
N PHE A 115 -0.82 12.55 -3.18
CA PHE A 115 -2.28 12.45 -3.13
C PHE A 115 -2.80 11.13 -3.69
N ILE A 116 -2.15 10.57 -4.72
CA ILE A 116 -2.49 9.24 -5.24
C ILE A 116 -2.20 8.17 -4.17
N TRP A 117 -1.04 8.23 -3.51
CA TRP A 117 -0.70 7.32 -2.42
C TRP A 117 -1.67 7.44 -1.25
N MET A 118 -2.09 8.66 -0.91
CA MET A 118 -3.11 8.90 0.13
C MET A 118 -4.44 8.24 -0.23
N PHE A 119 -4.90 8.42 -1.46
CA PHE A 119 -6.13 7.81 -1.96
C PHE A 119 -6.05 6.28 -1.99
N LEU A 120 -4.93 5.74 -2.47
CA LEU A 120 -4.72 4.29 -2.48
C LEU A 120 -4.65 3.73 -1.05
N SER A 121 -3.95 4.39 -0.13
CA SER A 121 -3.92 3.96 1.29
C SER A 121 -5.32 3.95 1.90
N ALA A 122 -6.15 4.96 1.60
CA ALA A 122 -7.54 5.00 2.08
C ALA A 122 -8.43 3.86 1.56
N ILE A 123 -8.09 3.26 0.43
CA ILE A 123 -8.85 2.12 -0.10
C ILE A 123 -8.22 0.80 0.36
N PHE A 124 -6.89 0.71 0.27
CA PHE A 124 -6.20 -0.56 0.48
C PHE A 124 -6.08 -0.96 1.95
N ILE A 125 -5.97 -0.01 2.90
CA ILE A 125 -5.97 -0.35 4.33
C ILE A 125 -7.21 -1.21 4.67
N PRO A 126 -8.45 -0.73 4.53
CA PRO A 126 -9.61 -1.53 4.90
C PRO A 126 -9.79 -2.77 4.02
N PHE A 127 -9.35 -2.71 2.77
CA PHE A 127 -9.46 -3.85 1.87
C PHE A 127 -8.51 -4.98 2.27
N LEU A 128 -7.26 -4.69 2.62
CA LEU A 128 -6.28 -5.69 3.03
C LEU A 128 -6.62 -6.27 4.41
N ASP A 129 -7.03 -5.45 5.37
CA ASP A 129 -7.52 -5.91 6.68
C ASP A 129 -8.72 -6.85 6.51
N TRP A 130 -9.62 -6.54 5.59
CA TRP A 130 -10.74 -7.44 5.29
C TRP A 130 -10.27 -8.76 4.66
N VAL A 131 -9.33 -8.71 3.72
CA VAL A 131 -8.76 -9.91 3.08
C VAL A 131 -8.10 -10.80 4.14
N GLU A 132 -7.26 -10.21 5.00
CA GLU A 132 -6.63 -10.96 6.08
C GLU A 132 -7.66 -11.59 7.01
N TRP A 133 -8.57 -10.78 7.55
CA TRP A 133 -9.59 -11.23 8.48
C TRP A 133 -10.55 -12.26 7.88
N ALA A 134 -11.11 -12.00 6.69
CA ALA A 134 -12.18 -12.81 6.12
C ALA A 134 -11.68 -14.08 5.43
N ILE A 135 -10.52 -14.01 4.76
CA ILE A 135 -10.02 -15.07 3.89
C ILE A 135 -8.95 -15.90 4.61
N PHE A 136 -7.93 -15.25 5.17
CA PHE A 136 -6.78 -15.95 5.71
C PHE A 136 -6.90 -16.29 7.19
N ASP A 137 -7.53 -15.44 7.99
CA ASP A 137 -7.77 -15.69 9.42
C ASP A 137 -9.13 -16.36 9.70
N HIS A 138 -9.95 -16.56 8.67
CA HIS A 138 -11.27 -17.17 8.78
C HIS A 138 -12.15 -16.55 9.87
N LYS A 139 -12.08 -15.25 10.05
CA LYS A 139 -12.82 -14.46 11.05
C LYS A 139 -12.55 -14.86 12.51
N GLN A 140 -11.33 -15.32 12.80
CA GLN A 140 -10.94 -15.70 14.16
C GLN A 140 -10.40 -14.53 15.00
N SER A 141 -9.84 -13.51 14.34
CA SER A 141 -9.39 -12.28 14.98
C SER A 141 -10.50 -11.26 15.15
N GLU A 142 -10.17 -10.12 15.74
CA GLU A 142 -11.08 -8.99 15.85
C GLU A 142 -11.49 -8.50 14.48
N LYS A 143 -12.77 -8.19 14.34
CA LYS A 143 -13.32 -7.69 13.09
C LYS A 143 -12.86 -6.26 12.84
N PRO A 144 -12.28 -5.94 11.66
CA PRO A 144 -11.81 -4.60 11.36
C PRO A 144 -12.90 -3.54 11.44
N TYR A 145 -12.58 -2.42 12.08
CA TYR A 145 -13.40 -1.22 12.14
C TYR A 145 -12.51 0.04 12.11
N TYR A 146 -13.06 1.16 11.65
CA TYR A 146 -12.30 2.40 11.49
C TYR A 146 -12.99 3.56 12.15
N LYS A 147 -12.22 4.38 12.87
CA LYS A 147 -12.69 5.57 13.57
C LYS A 147 -12.13 6.84 12.93
N ILE A 148 -12.95 7.88 12.87
CA ILE A 148 -12.52 9.24 12.55
C ILE A 148 -13.01 10.13 13.69
N PHE A 149 -12.09 10.89 14.30
CA PHE A 149 -12.37 11.71 15.49
C PHE A 149 -13.10 10.94 16.60
N GLY A 150 -12.66 9.70 16.86
CA GLY A 150 -13.23 8.84 17.90
C GLY A 150 -14.57 8.20 17.57
N LYS A 151 -15.17 8.46 16.40
CA LYS A 151 -16.44 7.86 15.97
C LYS A 151 -16.19 6.78 14.94
N THR A 152 -16.78 5.61 15.11
CA THR A 152 -16.74 4.53 14.13
C THR A 152 -17.50 4.95 12.87
N VAL A 153 -16.76 5.05 11.75
CA VAL A 153 -17.31 5.45 10.44
C VAL A 153 -17.55 4.29 9.52
N PHE A 154 -16.80 3.20 9.71
CA PHE A 154 -16.90 2.01 8.88
C PHE A 154 -16.59 0.75 9.68
N THR A 155 -17.33 -0.31 9.41
CA THR A 155 -17.08 -1.69 9.86
C THR A 155 -17.65 -2.66 8.84
N PHE A 156 -16.98 -3.76 8.61
CA PHE A 156 -17.49 -4.80 7.71
C PHE A 156 -18.73 -5.48 8.32
N LYS A 157 -19.61 -6.00 7.48
CA LYS A 157 -20.80 -6.78 7.93
C LYS A 157 -20.50 -8.27 7.99
#